data_5f1403049cf4d1c90a1eddbb7e434cbc
#
_entry.id   5f1403049cf4d1c90a1eddbb7e434cbc
#
_cell.length_a   1.000
_cell.length_b   1.000
_cell.length_c   1.000
_cell.angle_alpha   90.00
_cell.angle_beta   90.00
_cell.angle_gamma   90.00
#
_symmetry.space_group_name_H-M   'P 1'
#
loop_
_entity.id
_entity.type
_entity.pdbx_description
1 polymer ?
#
loop_
_entity_poly.entity_id
_entity_poly.type
_entity_poly.pdbx_seq_one_letter_code
_entity_poly.pdbx_strand_id
1 'polypeptide(L)'
;GSEMCIRDSNEQELVFAVEDAIRQVSVPLPAHPAQPPAPAEPVRREEDEDMRTAIIRAEISRFIDAHYREDISMQDAAAALRYSDAYFCKLFKQCFKVNFSAYLNEYRVNKARQLILDPRLSLKDIGAAVGYSDANYFTRVFKRLTGQTPSEYRVAAAEKAAQG
;
A
#
# COMPACT_ATOMS: atom_id res chain seq x y z
N GLY A 1 -4.84 -13.44 3.34
CA GLY A 1 -4.35 -12.17 3.39
C GLY A 1 -3.61 -11.69 2.18
N SER A 2 -2.41 -11.24 2.40
CA SER A 2 -1.56 -10.68 1.34
C SER A 2 -1.31 -11.65 0.19
N GLU A 3 -1.37 -12.92 0.45
CA GLU A 3 -1.21 -13.96 -0.57
C GLU A 3 -2.33 -13.94 -1.60
N MET A 4 -3.54 -13.61 -1.18
CA MET A 4 -4.65 -13.50 -2.13
C MET A 4 -4.46 -12.33 -3.09
N CYS A 5 -3.93 -11.23 -2.60
CA CYS A 5 -3.60 -10.11 -3.47
C CYS A 5 -2.45 -10.43 -4.44
N ILE A 6 -1.53 -11.28 -4.02
CA ILE A 6 -0.44 -11.74 -4.87
C ILE A 6 -0.96 -12.76 -5.89
N ARG A 7 -1.87 -13.63 -5.47
CA ARG A 7 -2.51 -14.59 -6.36
C ARG A 7 -3.39 -13.92 -7.38
N ASP A 8 -3.90 -12.76 -7.09
CA ASP A 8 -4.63 -12.01 -8.09
C ASP A 8 -3.80 -11.79 -9.34
N SER A 9 -2.51 -11.74 -9.21
CA SER A 9 -1.63 -11.70 -10.37
C SER A 9 -1.61 -13.02 -11.15
N ASN A 10 -1.77 -14.16 -10.47
CA ASN A 10 -1.91 -15.45 -11.14
C ASN A 10 -3.33 -15.68 -11.61
N GLU A 11 -4.29 -15.21 -10.85
CA GLU A 11 -5.67 -15.22 -11.27
C GLU A 11 -5.91 -14.31 -12.46
N GLN A 12 -5.01 -13.38 -12.70
CA GLN A 12 -5.04 -12.62 -13.94
C GLN A 12 -4.97 -13.52 -15.16
N GLU A 13 -4.28 -14.62 -15.11
CA GLU A 13 -4.29 -15.58 -16.21
C GLU A 13 -5.65 -16.22 -16.40
N LEU A 14 -6.32 -16.57 -15.30
CA LEU A 14 -7.68 -17.06 -15.35
C LEU A 14 -8.64 -15.98 -15.81
N VAL A 15 -8.44 -14.78 -15.34
CA VAL A 15 -9.18 -13.61 -15.78
C VAL A 15 -8.96 -13.36 -17.26
N PHE A 16 -7.76 -13.54 -17.75
CA PHE A 16 -7.47 -13.42 -19.17
C PHE A 16 -8.22 -14.44 -20.02
N ALA A 17 -8.29 -15.67 -19.56
CA ALA A 17 -9.06 -16.69 -20.25
C ALA A 17 -10.55 -16.33 -20.28
N VAL A 18 -11.06 -15.81 -19.19
CA VAL A 18 -12.45 -15.34 -19.11
C VAL A 18 -12.64 -14.11 -19.98
N GLU A 19 -11.70 -13.21 -19.99
CA GLU A 19 -11.75 -12.02 -20.83
C GLU A 19 -11.74 -12.39 -22.31
N ASP A 20 -10.98 -13.37 -22.70
CA ASP A 20 -10.99 -13.85 -24.06
C ASP A 20 -12.35 -14.42 -24.45
N ALA A 21 -12.97 -15.17 -23.56
CA ALA A 21 -14.32 -15.68 -23.77
C ALA A 21 -15.33 -14.54 -23.87
N ILE A 22 -15.20 -13.55 -23.01
CA ILE A 22 -16.07 -12.36 -23.01
C ILE A 22 -15.86 -11.55 -24.27
N ARG A 23 -14.66 -11.41 -24.73
CA ARG A 23 -14.38 -10.72 -25.98
C ARG A 23 -15.01 -11.40 -27.17
N GLN A 24 -14.98 -12.70 -27.19
CA GLN A 24 -15.65 -13.46 -28.22
C GLN A 24 -17.18 -13.31 -28.17
N VAL A 25 -17.72 -13.18 -26.98
CA VAL A 25 -19.12 -12.93 -26.77
C VAL A 25 -19.50 -11.49 -27.09
N SER A 26 -18.62 -10.57 -26.80
CA SER A 26 -18.88 -9.17 -27.08
C SER A 26 -18.67 -8.79 -28.53
N VAL A 27 -17.94 -9.59 -29.27
CA VAL A 27 -17.75 -9.38 -30.69
C VAL A 27 -19.07 -9.40 -31.47
N PRO A 28 -20.06 -10.21 -31.14
CA PRO A 28 -21.37 -10.10 -31.80
C PRO A 28 -22.15 -8.88 -31.39
N LEU A 29 -21.68 -8.14 -30.45
CA LEU A 29 -22.32 -6.88 -30.05
C LEU A 29 -21.97 -5.66 -30.91
N PRO A 30 -21.46 -5.82 -32.08
CA PRO A 30 -21.46 -4.72 -33.02
C PRO A 30 -22.87 -4.28 -33.38
N ALA A 31 -23.84 -4.82 -32.74
CA ALA A 31 -25.16 -4.26 -32.75
C ALA A 31 -25.24 -2.90 -32.03
N HIS A 32 -24.11 -2.35 -31.66
CA HIS A 32 -24.02 -0.92 -31.40
C HIS A 32 -23.35 -0.18 -32.57
N PRO A 33 -23.89 -0.28 -33.76
CA PRO A 33 -23.33 0.49 -34.84
C PRO A 33 -23.62 1.95 -34.73
N ALA A 34 -24.41 2.33 -33.80
CA ALA A 34 -24.93 3.67 -33.74
C ALA A 34 -24.49 4.43 -32.52
N GLN A 35 -23.51 3.95 -31.80
CA GLN A 35 -22.84 4.90 -30.95
C GLN A 35 -21.89 5.68 -31.84
N PRO A 36 -22.22 6.93 -32.11
CA PRO A 36 -21.17 7.80 -32.56
C PRO A 36 -20.08 7.66 -31.53
N PRO A 37 -18.82 7.64 -31.94
CA PRO A 37 -17.75 7.74 -30.98
C PRO A 37 -18.15 8.93 -30.12
N ALA A 38 -18.42 8.65 -28.85
CA ALA A 38 -18.59 9.71 -27.91
C ALA A 38 -17.46 10.67 -28.17
N PRO A 39 -17.73 11.93 -28.37
CA PRO A 39 -16.65 12.88 -28.62
C PRO A 39 -15.64 12.63 -27.55
N ALA A 40 -14.50 12.21 -27.97
CA ALA A 40 -13.39 11.98 -27.10
C ALA A 40 -13.20 13.26 -26.30
N GLU A 41 -13.51 13.19 -25.04
CA GLU A 41 -12.92 14.08 -24.08
C GLU A 41 -11.99 13.24 -23.21
N PRO A 42 -10.88 12.78 -23.74
CA PRO A 42 -9.94 11.96 -22.95
C PRO A 42 -9.33 12.76 -21.81
N VAL A 43 -9.22 14.06 -21.98
CA VAL A 43 -8.52 14.92 -21.04
C VAL A 43 -9.26 15.07 -19.70
N ARG A 44 -10.56 15.24 -19.75
CA ARG A 44 -11.35 15.37 -18.51
C ARG A 44 -11.43 14.09 -17.70
N ARG A 45 -11.44 12.95 -18.37
CA ARG A 45 -11.49 11.67 -17.67
C ARG A 45 -10.20 11.36 -16.94
N GLU A 46 -9.06 11.71 -17.52
CA GLU A 46 -7.76 11.53 -16.88
C GLU A 46 -7.62 12.46 -15.66
N GLU A 47 -7.98 13.72 -15.81
CA GLU A 47 -7.93 14.68 -14.71
C GLU A 47 -8.90 14.30 -13.57
N ASP A 48 -10.11 13.84 -13.90
CA ASP A 48 -11.09 13.39 -12.92
C ASP A 48 -10.64 12.11 -12.24
N GLU A 49 -10.02 11.20 -12.96
CA GLU A 49 -9.46 9.96 -12.40
C GLU A 49 -8.27 10.25 -11.51
N ASP A 50 -7.41 11.16 -11.91
CA ASP A 50 -6.28 11.61 -11.11
C ASP A 50 -6.75 12.29 -9.82
N MET A 51 -7.77 13.12 -9.91
CA MET A 51 -8.37 13.78 -8.76
C MET A 51 -8.98 12.78 -7.78
N ARG A 52 -9.73 11.81 -8.29
CA ARG A 52 -10.30 10.73 -7.47
C ARG A 52 -9.23 9.90 -6.79
N THR A 53 -8.22 9.53 -7.54
CA THR A 53 -7.08 8.77 -7.03
C THR A 53 -6.36 9.54 -5.93
N ALA A 54 -6.18 10.84 -6.11
CA ALA A 54 -5.56 11.70 -5.10
C ALA A 54 -6.39 11.77 -3.82
N ILE A 55 -7.70 11.90 -3.92
CA ILE A 55 -8.61 11.92 -2.77
C ILE A 55 -8.56 10.60 -2.02
N ILE A 56 -8.68 9.49 -2.73
CA ILE A 56 -8.66 8.14 -2.15
C ILE A 56 -7.30 7.88 -1.49
N ARG A 57 -6.23 8.27 -2.15
CA ARG A 57 -4.89 8.16 -1.60
C ARG A 57 -4.74 8.93 -0.30
N ALA A 58 -5.29 10.13 -0.22
CA ALA A 58 -5.29 10.94 0.98
C ALA A 58 -6.10 10.29 2.12
N GLU A 59 -7.25 9.70 1.80
CA GLU A 59 -8.08 8.99 2.78
C GLU A 59 -7.35 7.75 3.34
N ILE A 60 -6.77 6.96 2.47
CA ILE A 60 -5.98 5.78 2.87
C ILE A 60 -4.79 6.19 3.73
N SER A 61 -4.06 7.22 3.32
CA SER A 61 -2.90 7.72 4.07
C SER A 61 -3.31 8.21 5.45
N ARG A 62 -4.42 8.88 5.56
CA ARG A 62 -4.98 9.38 6.82
C ARG A 62 -5.38 8.24 7.74
N PHE A 63 -6.00 7.19 7.18
CA PHE A 63 -6.34 5.98 7.92
C PHE A 63 -5.08 5.30 8.48
N ILE A 64 -4.07 5.13 7.64
CA ILE A 64 -2.81 4.49 8.04
C ILE A 64 -2.10 5.33 9.11
N ASP A 65 -2.05 6.64 8.97
CA ASP A 65 -1.43 7.52 9.97
C ASP A 65 -2.13 7.44 11.33
N ALA A 66 -3.44 7.28 11.33
CA ALA A 66 -4.22 7.14 12.55
C ALA A 66 -4.06 5.77 13.21
N HIS A 67 -3.89 4.71 12.44
CA HIS A 67 -3.98 3.33 12.91
C HIS A 67 -2.70 2.49 12.76
N TYR A 68 -1.61 3.05 12.27
CA TYR A 68 -0.38 2.27 11.99
C TYR A 68 0.19 1.56 13.22
N ARG A 69 -0.13 2.04 14.41
CA ARG A 69 0.31 1.45 15.69
C ARG A 69 -0.50 0.21 16.08
N GLU A 70 -1.65 0.06 15.47
CA GLU A 70 -2.55 -1.05 15.74
C GLU A 70 -2.23 -2.22 14.80
N ASP A 71 -2.69 -3.40 15.18
CA ASP A 71 -2.58 -4.57 14.32
C ASP A 71 -3.67 -4.53 13.24
N ILE A 72 -3.43 -3.72 12.23
CA ILE A 72 -4.37 -3.52 11.13
C ILE A 72 -3.99 -4.38 9.92
N SER A 73 -5.00 -4.88 9.26
CA SER A 73 -4.89 -5.60 8.00
C SER A 73 -5.47 -4.80 6.84
N MET A 74 -5.24 -5.29 5.63
CA MET A 74 -5.89 -4.73 4.44
C MET A 74 -7.41 -4.79 4.57
N GLN A 75 -7.93 -5.88 5.15
CA GLN A 75 -9.37 -6.05 5.35
C GLN A 75 -9.95 -5.01 6.30
N ASP A 76 -9.21 -4.69 7.37
CA ASP A 76 -9.63 -3.65 8.30
C ASP A 76 -9.70 -2.28 7.65
N ALA A 77 -8.70 -1.97 6.83
CA ALA A 77 -8.67 -0.72 6.07
C ALA A 77 -9.81 -0.66 5.04
N ALA A 78 -10.03 -1.74 4.32
CA ALA A 78 -11.13 -1.83 3.35
C ALA A 78 -12.49 -1.62 4.03
N ALA A 79 -12.71 -2.30 5.15
CA ALA A 79 -13.96 -2.17 5.91
C ALA A 79 -14.16 -0.75 6.45
N ALA A 80 -13.13 -0.15 7.01
CA ALA A 80 -13.17 1.20 7.54
C ALA A 80 -13.51 2.25 6.47
N LEU A 81 -12.98 2.06 5.26
CA LEU A 81 -13.20 2.94 4.14
C LEU A 81 -14.40 2.52 3.26
N ARG A 82 -15.12 1.48 3.66
CA ARG A 82 -16.33 0.97 3.00
C ARG A 82 -16.10 0.43 1.60
N TYR A 83 -14.98 -0.22 1.39
CA TYR A 83 -14.65 -0.92 0.15
C TYR A 83 -14.69 -2.43 0.36
N SER A 84 -14.96 -3.18 -0.71
CA SER A 84 -14.72 -4.61 -0.70
C SER A 84 -13.21 -4.90 -0.69
N ASP A 85 -12.82 -6.04 -0.13
CA ASP A 85 -11.40 -6.41 -0.03
C ASP A 85 -10.72 -6.46 -1.40
N ALA A 86 -11.37 -7.07 -2.38
CA ALA A 86 -10.82 -7.18 -3.73
C ALA A 86 -10.66 -5.81 -4.40
N TYR A 87 -11.65 -4.96 -4.29
CA TYR A 87 -11.60 -3.62 -4.85
C TYR A 87 -10.54 -2.76 -4.16
N PHE A 88 -10.50 -2.80 -2.84
CA PHE A 88 -9.50 -2.07 -2.06
C PHE A 88 -8.07 -2.49 -2.40
N CYS A 89 -7.83 -3.79 -2.53
CA CYS A 89 -6.53 -4.32 -2.92
C CYS A 89 -6.06 -3.75 -4.27
N LYS A 90 -6.95 -3.76 -5.25
CA LYS A 90 -6.67 -3.19 -6.58
C LYS A 90 -6.41 -1.68 -6.49
N LEU A 91 -7.28 -0.99 -5.79
CA LEU A 91 -7.21 0.45 -5.60
C LEU A 91 -5.92 0.86 -4.90
N PHE A 92 -5.55 0.14 -3.85
CA PHE A 92 -4.33 0.40 -3.10
C PHE A 92 -3.09 0.26 -3.98
N LYS A 93 -3.00 -0.83 -4.74
CA LYS A 93 -1.90 -1.03 -5.69
C LYS A 93 -1.84 0.05 -6.76
N GLN A 94 -2.99 0.51 -7.20
CA GLN A 94 -3.07 1.60 -8.18
C GLN A 94 -2.53 2.91 -7.59
N CYS A 95 -2.91 3.23 -6.35
CA CYS A 95 -2.51 4.46 -5.68
C CYS A 95 -1.05 4.47 -5.23
N PHE A 96 -0.57 3.36 -4.68
CA PHE A 96 0.72 3.30 -3.99
C PHE A 96 1.77 2.44 -4.70
N LYS A 97 1.39 1.69 -5.72
CA LYS A 97 2.26 0.81 -6.52
C LYS A 97 2.88 -0.35 -5.72
N VAL A 98 2.46 -0.55 -4.50
CA VAL A 98 2.87 -1.64 -3.60
C VAL A 98 1.65 -2.22 -2.90
N ASN A 99 1.78 -3.38 -2.28
CA ASN A 99 0.69 -3.93 -1.49
C ASN A 99 0.60 -3.26 -0.11
N PHE A 100 -0.55 -3.45 0.54
CA PHE A 100 -0.84 -2.81 1.83
C PHE A 100 0.19 -3.16 2.92
N SER A 101 0.56 -4.44 3.02
CA SER A 101 1.52 -4.90 4.04
C SER A 101 2.90 -4.29 3.85
N ALA A 102 3.37 -4.21 2.60
CA ALA A 102 4.65 -3.58 2.30
C ALA A 102 4.64 -2.09 2.63
N TYR A 103 3.58 -1.41 2.26
CA TYR A 103 3.41 0.02 2.55
C TYR A 103 3.36 0.28 4.06
N LEU A 104 2.57 -0.51 4.79
CA LEU A 104 2.44 -0.37 6.24
C LEU A 104 3.77 -0.59 6.96
N ASN A 105 4.53 -1.62 6.55
CA ASN A 105 5.85 -1.87 7.11
C ASN A 105 6.82 -0.72 6.84
N GLU A 106 6.84 -0.22 5.62
CA GLU A 106 7.66 0.93 5.25
C GLU A 106 7.27 2.18 6.06
N TYR A 107 5.98 2.41 6.21
CA TYR A 107 5.47 3.52 7.00
C TYR A 107 5.91 3.43 8.46
N ARG A 108 5.73 2.25 9.07
CA ARG A 108 6.15 1.98 10.45
C ARG A 108 7.67 2.15 10.64
N VAL A 109 8.45 1.63 9.71
CA VAL A 109 9.91 1.76 9.75
C VAL A 109 10.34 3.22 9.63
N ASN A 110 9.70 4.00 8.78
CA ASN A 110 9.98 5.43 8.67
C ASN A 110 9.67 6.19 9.97
N LYS A 111 8.58 5.84 10.65
CA LYS A 111 8.29 6.39 11.99
C LYS A 111 9.32 5.95 13.02
N ALA A 112 9.73 4.68 12.98
CA ALA A 112 10.77 4.15 13.87
C ALA A 112 12.11 4.87 13.67
N ARG A 113 12.49 5.17 12.44
CA ARG A 113 13.73 5.92 12.14
C ARG A 113 13.77 7.27 12.85
N GLN A 114 12.64 7.93 12.97
CA GLN A 114 12.56 9.18 13.69
C GLN A 114 12.70 8.98 15.21
N LEU A 115 12.06 7.95 15.76
CA LEU A 115 12.11 7.64 17.18
C LEU A 115 13.48 7.12 17.63
N ILE A 116 14.21 6.43 16.76
CA ILE A 116 15.53 5.89 17.05
C ILE A 116 16.54 6.99 17.41
N LEU A 117 16.33 8.18 16.91
CA LEU A 117 17.19 9.32 17.22
C LEU A 117 17.09 9.77 18.68
N ASP A 118 16.03 9.41 19.37
CA ASP A 118 15.89 9.70 20.80
C ASP A 118 16.58 8.61 21.63
N PRO A 119 17.70 8.92 22.29
CA PRO A 119 18.46 7.93 23.05
C PRO A 119 17.74 7.44 24.31
N ARG A 120 16.68 8.13 24.73
CA ARG A 120 15.88 7.76 25.90
C ARG A 120 14.96 6.57 25.64
N LEU A 121 14.65 6.31 24.38
CA LEU A 121 13.74 5.24 24.01
C LEU A 121 14.52 3.95 23.74
N SER A 122 14.08 2.85 24.31
CA SER A 122 14.64 1.54 23.99
C SER A 122 14.17 1.10 22.60
N LEU A 123 14.96 0.27 21.93
CA LEU A 123 14.58 -0.25 20.62
C LEU A 123 13.32 -1.11 20.68
N LYS A 124 13.14 -1.80 21.80
CA LYS A 124 11.93 -2.58 22.06
C LYS A 124 10.70 -1.66 22.15
N ASP A 125 10.82 -0.56 22.88
CA ASP A 125 9.74 0.41 23.04
C ASP A 125 9.40 1.07 21.70
N ILE A 126 10.40 1.36 20.91
CA ILE A 126 10.22 1.93 19.57
C ILE A 126 9.45 0.94 18.67
N GLY A 127 9.85 -0.34 18.67
CA GLY A 127 9.13 -1.36 17.92
C GLY A 127 7.67 -1.43 18.33
N ALA A 128 7.38 -1.46 19.62
CA ALA A 128 6.03 -1.46 20.14
C ALA A 128 5.27 -0.17 19.78
N ALA A 129 5.92 0.98 19.87
CA ALA A 129 5.30 2.27 19.57
C ALA A 129 4.89 2.41 18.10
N VAL A 130 5.57 1.72 17.19
CA VAL A 130 5.22 1.76 15.76
C VAL A 130 4.36 0.58 15.31
N GLY A 131 3.92 -0.27 16.24
CA GLY A 131 2.94 -1.31 15.97
C GLY A 131 3.47 -2.73 15.85
N TYR A 132 4.70 -2.99 16.25
CA TYR A 132 5.28 -4.34 16.26
C TYR A 132 5.23 -4.91 17.67
N SER A 133 4.50 -5.99 17.86
CA SER A 133 4.45 -6.71 19.14
C SER A 133 5.70 -7.55 19.40
N ASP A 134 6.37 -7.97 18.33
CA ASP A 134 7.59 -8.79 18.39
C ASP A 134 8.81 -7.96 18.00
N ALA A 135 9.72 -7.75 18.95
CA ALA A 135 10.94 -6.98 18.74
C ALA A 135 11.88 -7.65 17.71
N ASN A 136 11.90 -8.97 17.64
CA ASN A 136 12.71 -9.70 16.65
C ASN A 136 12.16 -9.49 15.24
N TYR A 137 10.87 -9.53 15.09
CA TYR A 137 10.21 -9.25 13.82
C TYR A 137 10.45 -7.80 13.38
N PHE A 138 10.33 -6.86 14.29
CA PHE A 138 10.65 -5.46 14.03
C PHE A 138 12.09 -5.29 13.52
N THR A 139 13.05 -5.91 14.19
CA THR A 139 14.45 -5.86 13.79
C THR A 139 14.66 -6.39 12.38
N ARG A 140 14.03 -7.51 12.04
CA ARG A 140 14.13 -8.09 10.70
C ARG A 140 13.53 -7.20 9.62
N VAL A 141 12.36 -6.65 9.88
CA VAL A 141 11.69 -5.75 8.93
C VAL A 141 12.51 -4.48 8.74
N PHE A 142 12.98 -3.90 9.84
CA PHE A 142 13.80 -2.70 9.81
C PHE A 142 15.09 -2.91 9.01
N LYS A 143 15.79 -3.99 9.26
CA LYS A 143 17.01 -4.35 8.53
C LYS A 143 16.74 -4.59 7.04
N ARG A 144 15.67 -5.27 6.73
CA ARG A 144 15.29 -5.54 5.34
C ARG A 144 15.04 -4.25 4.55
N LEU A 145 14.40 -3.27 5.18
CA LEU A 145 14.01 -2.03 4.51
C LEU A 145 15.09 -0.95 4.54
N THR A 146 15.97 -0.95 5.56
CA THR A 146 17.01 0.08 5.71
C THR A 146 18.42 -0.43 5.44
N GLY A 147 18.61 -1.73 5.40
CA GLY A 147 19.91 -2.36 5.28
C GLY A 147 20.68 -2.49 6.58
N GLN A 148 20.17 -1.95 7.69
CA GLN A 148 20.83 -1.94 9.00
C GLN A 148 19.84 -2.38 10.08
N THR A 149 20.34 -2.98 11.15
CA THR A 149 19.51 -3.21 12.34
C THR A 149 19.19 -1.88 13.01
N PRO A 150 18.13 -1.82 13.83
CA PRO A 150 17.84 -0.59 14.59
C PRO A 150 19.01 -0.11 15.46
N SER A 151 19.77 -1.03 16.04
CA SER A 151 20.98 -0.69 16.83
C SER A 151 22.06 -0.06 15.97
N GLU A 152 22.36 -0.67 14.83
CA GLU A 152 23.35 -0.15 13.87
C GLU A 152 22.93 1.22 13.35
N TYR A 153 21.66 1.38 13.04
CA TYR A 153 21.11 2.65 12.57
C TYR A 153 21.27 3.75 13.63
N ARG A 154 21.01 3.44 14.91
CA ARG A 154 21.18 4.40 16.02
C ARG A 154 22.63 4.83 16.15
N VAL A 155 23.55 3.90 16.10
CA VAL A 155 24.98 4.21 16.19
C VAL A 155 25.42 5.09 15.04
N ALA A 156 25.04 4.72 13.81
CA ALA A 156 25.38 5.52 12.62
C ALA A 156 24.80 6.92 12.68
N ALA A 157 23.59 7.08 13.18
CA ALA A 157 22.94 8.38 13.33
C ALA A 157 23.64 9.24 14.40
N ALA A 158 24.06 8.62 15.51
CA ALA A 158 24.82 9.30 16.57
C ALA A 158 26.19 9.77 16.07
N GLU A 159 26.87 8.94 15.29
CA GLU A 159 28.15 9.30 14.67
C GLU A 159 28.00 10.47 13.70
N LYS A 160 26.97 10.48 12.88
CA LYS A 160 26.68 11.60 11.99
C LYS A 160 26.40 12.89 12.75
N ALA A 161 25.65 12.81 13.84
CA ALA A 161 25.34 13.97 14.68
C ALA A 161 26.61 14.52 15.36
N ALA A 162 27.55 13.63 15.71
CA ALA A 162 28.83 14.05 16.33
C ALA A 162 29.79 14.70 15.32
N GLN A 163 29.64 14.41 14.03
CA GLN A 163 30.47 15.00 12.97
C GLN A 163 29.93 16.31 12.42
N GLY A 164 28.68 16.62 12.72
CA GLY A 164 28.05 17.89 12.38
C GLY A 164 28.09 18.82 13.54
#